data_b30131dd0cb53a342fdaebeb53af9d27
#
_entry.id   b30131dd0cb53a342fdaebeb53af9d27
#
_cell.length_a   1.000
_cell.length_b   1.000
_cell.length_c   1.000
_cell.angle_alpha   90.00
_cell.angle_beta   90.00
_cell.angle_gamma   90.00
#
_symmetry.space_group_name_H-M   'P 1'
#
loop_
_entity.id
_entity.type
_entity.pdbx_description
1 polymer ?
#
loop_
_entity_poly.entity_id
_entity_poly.type
_entity_poly.pdbx_seq_one_letter_code
_entity_poly.pdbx_strand_id
1 'polypeptide(L)'
;MKALEVRIRKARKSDIDRIIDIERSWQHLSHWSIDSYYRLLNDDSFTSSFVAELEEESGSNSIVGFVIFHIAADVSEIYNIAVESGHARSGIGKQLMTAAIEESARRKARKVILEVRKSNNPAINFYLGFTFTIAGERKNYYSNPIEDAYVMELDISD
;
A
#
# COMPACT_ATOMS: atom_id res chain seq x y z
N MET A 1 -4.89 -13.66 -26.54
CA MET A 1 -4.38 -13.66 -25.15
C MET A 1 -5.50 -13.24 -24.22
N LYS A 2 -5.85 -14.07 -23.23
CA LYS A 2 -6.71 -13.63 -22.14
C LYS A 2 -5.99 -12.55 -21.35
N ALA A 3 -6.65 -11.41 -21.11
CA ALA A 3 -6.15 -10.45 -20.15
C ALA A 3 -6.05 -11.14 -18.77
N LEU A 4 -4.94 -10.93 -18.08
CA LEU A 4 -4.78 -11.44 -16.73
C LEU A 4 -5.79 -10.75 -15.83
N GLU A 5 -6.67 -11.52 -15.21
CA GLU A 5 -7.68 -10.98 -14.32
C GLU A 5 -7.14 -10.84 -12.92
N VAL A 6 -7.11 -9.60 -12.42
CA VAL A 6 -6.67 -9.27 -11.07
C VAL A 6 -7.88 -8.99 -10.20
N ARG A 7 -7.93 -9.65 -9.05
CA ARG A 7 -8.98 -9.46 -8.06
C ARG A 7 -8.39 -8.83 -6.80
N ILE A 8 -9.01 -7.74 -6.35
CA ILE A 8 -8.66 -7.10 -5.08
C ILE A 8 -9.58 -7.67 -4.00
N ARG A 9 -8.99 -8.17 -2.94
CA ARG A 9 -9.72 -8.73 -1.79
C ARG A 9 -9.02 -8.39 -0.48
N LYS A 10 -9.72 -8.55 0.63
CA LYS A 10 -9.10 -8.40 1.96
C LYS A 10 -7.99 -9.43 2.14
N ALA A 11 -6.90 -9.00 2.77
CA ALA A 11 -5.80 -9.90 3.13
C ALA A 11 -6.25 -10.89 4.22
N ARG A 12 -5.63 -12.05 4.21
CA ARG A 12 -5.83 -13.13 5.19
C ARG A 12 -4.50 -13.46 5.85
N LYS A 13 -4.54 -14.13 7.00
CA LYS A 13 -3.33 -14.63 7.65
C LYS A 13 -2.42 -15.41 6.72
N SER A 14 -3.01 -16.23 5.86
CA SER A 14 -2.28 -17.07 4.90
C SER A 14 -1.53 -16.26 3.84
N ASP A 15 -1.82 -14.96 3.68
CA ASP A 15 -1.15 -14.08 2.72
C ASP A 15 0.11 -13.43 3.28
N ILE A 16 0.33 -13.48 4.59
CA ILE A 16 1.38 -12.68 5.27
C ILE A 16 2.76 -12.99 4.72
N ASP A 17 3.10 -14.26 4.56
CA ASP A 17 4.43 -14.64 4.07
C ASP A 17 4.68 -14.09 2.66
N ARG A 18 3.66 -14.14 1.82
CA ARG A 18 3.77 -13.60 0.45
C ARG A 18 3.85 -12.07 0.44
N ILE A 19 3.12 -11.40 1.32
CA ILE A 19 3.20 -9.95 1.51
C ILE A 19 4.63 -9.54 1.88
N ILE A 20 5.22 -10.27 2.82
CA ILE A 20 6.61 -10.03 3.26
C ILE A 20 7.58 -10.23 2.11
N ASP A 21 7.43 -11.27 1.31
CA ASP A 21 8.28 -11.52 0.14
C ASP A 21 8.21 -10.38 -0.87
N ILE A 22 7.01 -9.88 -1.14
CA ILE A 22 6.82 -8.75 -2.07
C ILE A 22 7.48 -7.50 -1.51
N GLU A 23 7.26 -7.17 -0.25
CA GLU A 23 7.88 -6.00 0.40
C GLU A 23 9.40 -6.06 0.32
N ARG A 24 9.99 -7.20 0.68
CA ARG A 24 11.44 -7.39 0.73
C ARG A 24 12.10 -7.39 -0.65
N SER A 25 11.34 -7.58 -1.71
CA SER A 25 11.85 -7.45 -3.07
C SER A 25 12.16 -6.01 -3.47
N TRP A 26 11.67 -5.03 -2.71
CA TRP A 26 11.87 -3.60 -2.96
C TRP A 26 12.81 -2.99 -1.93
N GLN A 27 13.97 -2.47 -2.38
CA GLN A 27 14.99 -1.90 -1.49
C GLN A 27 14.57 -0.58 -0.82
N HIS A 28 13.62 0.13 -1.40
CA HIS A 28 13.22 1.47 -0.94
C HIS A 28 12.04 1.45 0.03
N LEU A 29 11.47 0.30 0.32
CA LEU A 29 10.38 0.18 1.28
C LEU A 29 10.92 0.07 2.70
N SER A 30 10.17 0.63 3.64
CA SER A 30 10.41 0.37 5.06
C SER A 30 10.10 -1.08 5.35
N HIS A 31 11.10 -1.84 5.79
CA HIS A 31 10.91 -3.25 6.09
C HIS A 31 10.40 -3.40 7.52
N TRP A 32 9.18 -3.89 7.64
CA TRP A 32 8.60 -4.21 8.93
C TRP A 32 9.02 -5.62 9.36
N SER A 33 9.07 -5.85 10.67
CA SER A 33 9.29 -7.19 11.19
C SER A 33 8.09 -8.10 10.89
N ILE A 34 8.36 -9.40 10.85
CA ILE A 34 7.31 -10.42 10.68
C ILE A 34 6.24 -10.26 11.77
N ASP A 35 6.65 -10.04 13.02
CA ASP A 35 5.73 -9.84 14.14
C ASP A 35 4.83 -8.61 13.94
N SER A 36 5.36 -7.53 13.37
CA SER A 36 4.58 -6.34 13.06
C SER A 36 3.48 -6.63 12.05
N TYR A 37 3.80 -7.40 11.00
CA TYR A 37 2.81 -7.82 10.01
C TYR A 37 1.71 -8.68 10.64
N TYR A 38 2.08 -9.64 11.47
CA TYR A 38 1.11 -10.49 12.15
C TYR A 38 0.18 -9.68 13.05
N ARG A 39 0.72 -8.71 13.79
CA ARG A 39 -0.11 -7.83 14.64
C ARG A 39 -1.07 -6.99 13.83
N LEU A 40 -0.59 -6.35 12.75
CA LEU A 40 -1.41 -5.49 11.91
C LEU A 40 -2.56 -6.23 11.24
N LEU A 41 -2.35 -7.48 10.85
CA LEU A 41 -3.35 -8.24 10.12
C LEU A 41 -4.29 -9.06 11.04
N ASN A 42 -3.97 -9.16 12.34
CA ASN A 42 -4.71 -10.01 13.26
C ASN A 42 -5.63 -9.30 14.22
N ASP A 43 -5.22 -8.17 14.81
CA ASP A 43 -5.83 -7.69 16.05
C ASP A 43 -6.30 -6.25 16.05
N ASP A 44 -5.99 -5.48 15.03
CA ASP A 44 -6.33 -4.07 15.05
C ASP A 44 -7.56 -3.79 14.19
N SER A 45 -8.68 -3.47 14.83
CA SER A 45 -9.92 -3.11 14.13
C SER A 45 -9.78 -1.85 13.27
N PHE A 46 -8.72 -1.07 13.48
CA PHE A 46 -8.46 0.16 12.72
C PHE A 46 -7.53 -0.08 11.52
N THR A 47 -6.78 -1.20 11.51
CA THR A 47 -5.89 -1.52 10.39
C THR A 47 -6.65 -2.31 9.33
N SER A 48 -6.50 -1.89 8.09
CA SER A 48 -7.10 -2.56 6.94
C SER A 48 -6.02 -2.97 5.95
N SER A 49 -6.33 -4.00 5.15
CA SER A 49 -5.39 -4.50 4.16
C SER A 49 -6.12 -5.16 3.02
N PHE A 50 -5.60 -4.93 1.81
CA PHE A 50 -6.05 -5.61 0.61
C PHE A 50 -4.86 -6.26 -0.09
N VAL A 51 -5.12 -7.34 -0.79
CA VAL A 51 -4.16 -8.00 -1.69
C VAL A 51 -4.71 -8.02 -3.10
N ALA A 52 -3.80 -8.00 -4.05
CA ALA A 52 -4.10 -8.23 -5.46
C ALA A 52 -3.80 -9.69 -5.78
N GLU A 53 -4.81 -10.43 -6.14
CA GLU A 53 -4.75 -11.84 -6.46
C GLU A 53 -4.88 -12.04 -7.96
N LEU A 54 -3.91 -12.71 -8.54
CA LEU A 54 -3.87 -13.00 -9.96
C LEU A 54 -4.26 -14.44 -10.21
N GLU A 55 -5.25 -14.66 -11.07
CA GLU A 55 -5.62 -15.99 -11.51
C GLU A 55 -4.67 -16.47 -12.61
N GLU A 56 -3.98 -17.57 -12.36
CA GLU A 56 -3.07 -18.18 -13.31
C GLU A 56 -3.81 -19.18 -14.22
N GLU A 57 -3.24 -19.43 -15.41
CA GLU A 57 -3.81 -20.38 -16.38
C GLU A 57 -3.98 -21.79 -15.81
N SER A 58 -3.17 -22.17 -14.81
CA SER A 58 -3.26 -23.45 -14.11
C SER A 58 -4.47 -23.55 -13.17
N GLY A 59 -5.24 -22.46 -12.99
CA GLY A 59 -6.34 -22.39 -12.01
C GLY A 59 -5.90 -22.09 -10.59
N SER A 60 -4.58 -21.94 -10.34
CA SER A 60 -4.08 -21.45 -9.07
C SER A 60 -4.07 -19.93 -9.05
N ASN A 61 -4.14 -19.35 -7.85
CA ASN A 61 -4.11 -17.92 -7.66
C ASN A 61 -2.83 -17.53 -6.94
N SER A 62 -2.20 -16.42 -7.35
CA SER A 62 -1.02 -15.90 -6.69
C SER A 62 -1.24 -14.46 -6.25
N ILE A 63 -0.67 -14.09 -5.09
CA ILE A 63 -0.68 -12.73 -4.60
C ILE A 63 0.48 -11.98 -5.27
N VAL A 64 0.17 -10.86 -5.92
CA VAL A 64 1.14 -10.06 -6.68
C VAL A 64 1.24 -8.63 -6.18
N GLY A 65 0.48 -8.26 -5.18
CA GLY A 65 0.54 -6.92 -4.59
C GLY A 65 -0.28 -6.82 -3.32
N PHE A 66 -0.04 -5.75 -2.57
CA PHE A 66 -0.78 -5.49 -1.32
C PHE A 66 -0.80 -4.00 -0.99
N VAL A 67 -1.74 -3.61 -0.15
CA VAL A 67 -1.79 -2.32 0.52
C VAL A 67 -2.22 -2.52 1.97
N ILE A 68 -1.53 -1.84 2.89
CA ILE A 68 -1.89 -1.82 4.31
C ILE A 68 -2.09 -0.37 4.72
N PHE A 69 -3.20 -0.09 5.36
CA PHE A 69 -3.55 1.25 5.81
C PHE A 69 -4.28 1.19 7.14
N HIS A 70 -4.23 2.30 7.86
CA HIS A 70 -4.82 2.42 9.19
C HIS A 70 -5.79 3.59 9.21
N ILE A 71 -7.00 3.37 9.68
CA ILE A 71 -8.00 4.42 9.80
C ILE A 71 -8.25 4.66 11.28
N ALA A 72 -7.95 5.87 11.74
CA ALA A 72 -8.22 6.31 13.09
C ALA A 72 -8.88 7.68 13.03
N ALA A 73 -9.98 7.86 13.75
CA ALA A 73 -10.82 9.03 13.66
C ALA A 73 -11.23 9.30 12.20
N ASP A 74 -10.86 10.45 11.65
CA ASP A 74 -11.21 10.83 10.29
C ASP A 74 -10.01 10.83 9.32
N VAL A 75 -8.91 10.15 9.71
CA VAL A 75 -7.68 10.09 8.91
C VAL A 75 -7.34 8.64 8.57
N SER A 76 -7.08 8.39 7.31
CA SER A 76 -6.52 7.12 6.83
C SER A 76 -5.03 7.32 6.51
N GLU A 77 -4.18 6.47 7.03
CA GLU A 77 -2.74 6.48 6.77
C GLU A 77 -2.34 5.24 6.00
N ILE A 78 -1.73 5.43 4.83
CA ILE A 78 -1.16 4.31 4.07
C ILE A 78 0.17 3.95 4.71
N TYR A 79 0.25 2.75 5.26
CA TYR A 79 1.47 2.26 5.88
C TYR A 79 2.43 1.66 4.86
N ASN A 80 1.91 0.89 3.93
CA ASN A 80 2.72 0.27 2.89
C ASN A 80 1.87 -0.15 1.70
N ILE A 81 2.43 -0.02 0.51
CA ILE A 81 1.82 -0.48 -0.74
C ILE A 81 2.94 -0.96 -1.66
N ALA A 82 2.80 -2.13 -2.23
CA ALA A 82 3.78 -2.66 -3.17
C ALA A 82 3.14 -3.66 -4.13
N VAL A 83 3.72 -3.75 -5.32
CA VAL A 83 3.38 -4.72 -6.36
C VAL A 83 4.67 -5.49 -6.70
N GLU A 84 4.56 -6.79 -6.90
CA GLU A 84 5.69 -7.61 -7.34
C GLU A 84 6.34 -7.02 -8.60
N SER A 85 7.67 -6.98 -8.64
CA SER A 85 8.41 -6.30 -9.71
C SER A 85 8.05 -6.80 -11.12
N GLY A 86 7.77 -8.08 -11.28
CA GLY A 86 7.36 -8.66 -12.55
C GLY A 86 5.98 -8.21 -13.02
N HIS A 87 5.19 -7.61 -12.17
CA HIS A 87 3.84 -7.11 -12.46
C HIS A 87 3.74 -5.58 -12.32
N ALA A 88 4.86 -4.88 -12.13
CA ALA A 88 4.90 -3.43 -12.04
C ALA A 88 4.35 -2.79 -13.33
N ARG A 89 3.74 -1.61 -13.19
CA ARG A 89 3.17 -0.83 -14.30
C ARG A 89 2.02 -1.52 -15.05
N SER A 90 1.37 -2.50 -14.43
CA SER A 90 0.21 -3.20 -15.00
C SER A 90 -1.14 -2.66 -14.51
N GLY A 91 -1.13 -1.58 -13.72
CA GLY A 91 -2.34 -1.00 -13.12
C GLY A 91 -2.75 -1.63 -11.79
N ILE A 92 -2.01 -2.60 -11.29
CA ILE A 92 -2.32 -3.28 -10.02
C ILE A 92 -2.19 -2.32 -8.84
N GLY A 93 -1.12 -1.52 -8.80
CA GLY A 93 -0.94 -0.51 -7.75
C GLY A 93 -2.08 0.51 -7.73
N LYS A 94 -2.55 0.92 -8.89
CA LYS A 94 -3.71 1.81 -9.03
C LYS A 94 -4.98 1.18 -8.46
N GLN A 95 -5.23 -0.09 -8.74
CA GLN A 95 -6.38 -0.82 -8.21
C GLN A 95 -6.30 -0.95 -6.68
N LEU A 96 -5.13 -1.25 -6.13
CA LEU A 96 -4.92 -1.35 -4.68
C LEU A 96 -5.14 0.00 -4.00
N MET A 97 -4.57 1.08 -4.53
CA MET A 97 -4.75 2.41 -3.96
C MET A 97 -6.21 2.86 -4.04
N THR A 98 -6.88 2.61 -5.16
CA THR A 98 -8.30 2.91 -5.33
C THR A 98 -9.13 2.19 -4.28
N ALA A 99 -8.87 0.90 -4.04
CA ALA A 99 -9.57 0.13 -3.01
C ALA A 99 -9.36 0.71 -1.61
N ALA A 100 -8.13 1.11 -1.29
CA ALA A 100 -7.81 1.73 0.00
C ALA A 100 -8.54 3.07 0.19
N ILE A 101 -8.55 3.91 -0.84
CA ILE A 101 -9.24 5.21 -0.81
C ILE A 101 -10.76 5.01 -0.66
N GLU A 102 -11.34 4.09 -1.40
CA GLU A 102 -12.78 3.79 -1.32
C GLU A 102 -13.18 3.27 0.07
N GLU A 103 -12.40 2.35 0.64
CA GLU A 103 -12.64 1.84 1.99
C GLU A 103 -12.48 2.94 3.03
N SER A 104 -11.49 3.80 2.88
CA SER A 104 -11.29 4.95 3.76
C SER A 104 -12.49 5.89 3.74
N ALA A 105 -13.00 6.21 2.56
CA ALA A 105 -14.19 7.05 2.38
C ALA A 105 -15.44 6.39 2.97
N ARG A 106 -15.63 5.10 2.74
CA ARG A 106 -16.74 4.32 3.28
C ARG A 106 -16.76 4.36 4.81
N ARG A 107 -15.58 4.38 5.43
CA ARG A 107 -15.40 4.44 6.89
C ARG A 107 -15.29 5.88 7.42
N LYS A 108 -15.68 6.86 6.60
CA LYS A 108 -15.80 8.27 6.98
C LYS A 108 -14.47 8.99 7.23
N ALA A 109 -13.38 8.48 6.70
CA ALA A 109 -12.14 9.25 6.68
C ALA A 109 -12.31 10.48 5.79
N ARG A 110 -11.71 11.59 6.17
CA ARG A 110 -11.76 12.85 5.44
C ARG A 110 -10.52 13.10 4.62
N LYS A 111 -9.44 12.42 4.97
CA LYS A 111 -8.18 12.50 4.22
C LYS A 111 -7.39 11.21 4.33
N VAL A 112 -6.53 11.01 3.34
CA VAL A 112 -5.54 9.92 3.32
C VAL A 112 -4.17 10.57 3.35
N ILE A 113 -3.28 10.06 4.22
CA ILE A 113 -1.91 10.54 4.34
C ILE A 113 -0.93 9.38 4.12
N LEU A 114 0.28 9.73 3.72
CA LEU A 114 1.39 8.77 3.59
C LEU A 114 2.72 9.49 3.70
N GLU A 115 3.78 8.74 4.00
CA GLU A 115 5.15 9.20 3.90
C GLU A 115 5.84 8.46 2.74
N VAL A 116 6.75 9.18 2.08
CA VAL A 116 7.54 8.63 0.96
C VAL A 116 8.94 9.22 0.98
N ARG A 117 9.97 8.41 0.68
CA ARG A 117 11.34 8.92 0.54
C ARG A 117 11.39 10.01 -0.52
N LYS A 118 12.08 11.10 -0.21
CA LYS A 118 12.24 12.22 -1.17
C LYS A 118 12.86 11.76 -2.50
N SER A 119 13.70 10.75 -2.48
CA SER A 119 14.36 10.24 -3.68
C SER A 119 13.49 9.27 -4.50
N ASN A 120 12.36 8.82 -3.94
CA ASN A 120 11.51 7.83 -4.61
C ASN A 120 10.56 8.50 -5.60
N ASN A 121 11.12 8.99 -6.71
CA ASN A 121 10.37 9.69 -7.74
C ASN A 121 9.25 8.86 -8.37
N PRO A 122 9.44 7.56 -8.67
CA PRO A 122 8.34 6.75 -9.21
C PRO A 122 7.13 6.70 -8.28
N ALA A 123 7.35 6.53 -6.97
CA ALA A 123 6.26 6.52 -5.99
C ALA A 123 5.60 7.89 -5.87
N ILE A 124 6.39 8.95 -5.77
CA ILE A 124 5.86 10.33 -5.71
C ILE A 124 4.97 10.61 -6.92
N ASN A 125 5.43 10.28 -8.12
CA ASN A 125 4.64 10.47 -9.34
C ASN A 125 3.36 9.64 -9.33
N PHE A 126 3.42 8.41 -8.81
CA PHE A 126 2.25 7.56 -8.63
C PHE A 126 1.20 8.24 -7.73
N TYR A 127 1.63 8.79 -6.59
CA TYR A 127 0.73 9.46 -5.66
C TYR A 127 0.19 10.78 -6.23
N LEU A 128 1.03 11.56 -6.93
CA LEU A 128 0.58 12.76 -7.63
C LEU A 128 -0.52 12.43 -8.66
N GLY A 129 -0.45 11.28 -9.30
CA GLY A 129 -1.47 10.80 -10.22
C GLY A 129 -2.84 10.58 -9.57
N PHE A 130 -2.88 10.34 -8.27
CA PHE A 130 -4.11 10.28 -7.47
C PHE A 130 -4.51 11.65 -6.89
N THR A 131 -3.83 12.71 -7.25
CA THR A 131 -4.01 14.07 -6.74
C THR A 131 -3.60 14.27 -5.27
N PHE A 132 -2.75 13.38 -4.74
CA PHE A 132 -2.05 13.67 -3.48
C PHE A 132 -1.19 14.92 -3.67
N THR A 133 -1.06 15.71 -2.62
CA THR A 133 -0.18 16.89 -2.58
C THR A 133 0.85 16.73 -1.47
N ILE A 134 1.99 17.41 -1.63
CA ILE A 134 3.01 17.44 -0.58
C ILE A 134 2.53 18.40 0.51
N ALA A 135 2.29 17.86 1.71
CA ALA A 135 1.80 18.63 2.86
C ALA A 135 2.92 19.01 3.84
N GLY A 136 4.05 18.33 3.78
CA GLY A 136 5.16 18.59 4.69
C GLY A 136 6.31 17.63 4.48
N GLU A 137 7.27 17.71 5.40
CA GLU A 137 8.47 16.89 5.38
C GLU A 137 8.76 16.37 6.79
N ARG A 138 9.39 15.19 6.86
CA ARG A 138 9.96 14.64 8.08
C ARG A 138 11.45 14.44 7.89
N LYS A 139 12.26 15.14 8.67
CA LYS A 139 13.72 15.06 8.60
C LYS A 139 14.21 13.71 9.14
N ASN A 140 15.16 13.10 8.43
CA ASN A 140 15.81 11.85 8.85
C ASN A 140 14.83 10.75 9.25
N TYR A 141 13.71 10.67 8.55
CA TYR A 141 12.62 9.74 8.86
C TYR A 141 13.00 8.28 8.57
N TYR A 142 13.73 8.06 7.47
CA TYR A 142 14.17 6.73 7.06
C TYR A 142 15.60 6.45 7.50
N SER A 143 15.90 5.16 7.67
CA SER A 143 17.24 4.64 7.95
C SER A 143 17.68 3.73 6.80
N ASN A 144 18.99 3.56 6.61
CA ASN A 144 19.59 2.62 5.67
C ASN A 144 19.16 2.81 4.19
N PRO A 145 19.43 3.97 3.56
CA PRO A 145 20.14 5.14 4.08
C PRO A 145 19.24 6.09 4.86
N ILE A 146 19.85 6.96 5.64
CA ILE A 146 19.15 8.07 6.29
C ILE A 146 18.63 9.00 5.19
N GLU A 147 17.35 9.29 5.22
CA GLU A 147 16.71 10.15 4.23
C GLU A 147 15.47 10.80 4.79
N ASP A 148 15.19 12.03 4.33
CA ASP A 148 13.96 12.73 4.65
C ASP A 148 12.77 12.09 3.93
N ALA A 149 11.59 12.23 4.52
CA ALA A 149 10.33 11.88 3.90
C ALA A 149 9.56 13.13 3.48
N TYR A 150 8.84 13.03 2.37
CA TYR A 150 7.67 13.88 2.15
C TYR A 150 6.47 13.26 2.86
N VAL A 151 5.65 14.11 3.46
CA VAL A 151 4.30 13.76 3.89
C VAL A 151 3.37 14.20 2.77
N MET A 152 2.62 13.27 2.21
CA MET A 152 1.65 13.56 1.15
C MET A 152 0.23 13.31 1.66
N GLU A 153 -0.71 14.10 1.21
CA GLU A 153 -2.11 13.95 1.62
C GLU A 153 -3.07 14.13 0.46
N LEU A 154 -4.20 13.45 0.59
CA LEU A 154 -5.33 13.52 -0.34
C LEU A 154 -6.58 13.83 0.47
N ASP A 155 -7.27 14.91 0.14
CA ASP A 155 -8.58 15.23 0.70
C ASP A 155 -9.64 14.35 0.03
N ILE A 156 -10.38 13.58 0.84
CA ILE A 156 -11.48 12.73 0.37
C ILE A 156 -12.80 13.11 1.05
N SER A 157 -12.84 14.27 1.72
CA SER A 157 -14.07 14.77 2.33
C SER A 157 -15.07 15.21 1.25
N ASP A 158 -16.34 14.99 1.52
CA ASP A 158 -17.43 15.45 0.65
C ASP A 158 -17.64 16.97 0.76
#